data_e97c82821bd67b22c2ef1b35c731a070
#
_entry.id   e97c82821bd67b22c2ef1b35c731a070
#
_cell.length_a   1.000
_cell.length_b   1.000
_cell.length_c   1.000
_cell.angle_alpha   90.00
_cell.angle_beta   90.00
_cell.angle_gamma   90.00
#
_symmetry.space_group_name_H-M   'P 1'
#
loop_
_entity.id
_entity.type
_entity.pdbx_description
1 polymer ?
#
loop_
_entity_poly.entity_id
_entity_poly.type
_entity_poly.pdbx_seq_one_letter_code
_entity_poly.pdbx_strand_id
1 'polypeptide(L)'
;MMILKGKEHVDSVDWLTVAETIAAAGLNQRDVALVERAFRHSTFCWFGYENGQLIAVARAISDLTWCSYLADVAVHPRCQGKGYGQQLMRAVSDELRPYGKTFIYSVVDKIDFYRRFGFEMLATGKVCASEETIARMREQGFVG
;
A
#
# COMPACT_ATOMS: atom_id res chain seq x y z
N MET A 1 10.81 -15.29 -8.42
CA MET A 1 10.89 -15.05 -6.96
C MET A 1 10.99 -13.55 -6.69
N MET A 2 10.25 -13.06 -5.74
CA MET A 2 10.30 -11.64 -5.36
C MET A 2 11.21 -11.44 -4.15
N ILE A 3 12.07 -10.43 -4.23
CA ILE A 3 12.94 -10.01 -3.14
C ILE A 3 12.40 -8.70 -2.59
N LEU A 4 12.17 -8.64 -1.27
CA LEU A 4 11.66 -7.44 -0.61
C LEU A 4 12.79 -6.63 0.02
N LYS A 5 12.74 -5.32 -0.20
CA LYS A 5 13.59 -4.33 0.46
C LYS A 5 12.72 -3.42 1.30
N GLY A 6 13.27 -2.88 2.38
CA GLY A 6 12.56 -2.04 3.30
C GLY A 6 12.87 -0.55 3.14
N LYS A 7 12.53 0.21 4.18
CA LYS A 7 12.71 1.67 4.22
C LYS A 7 14.16 2.10 3.95
N GLU A 8 15.13 1.32 4.37
CA GLU A 8 16.55 1.59 4.16
C GLU A 8 16.94 1.70 2.69
N HIS A 9 16.08 1.21 1.79
CA HIS A 9 16.33 1.19 0.34
C HIS A 9 15.85 2.45 -0.37
N VAL A 10 15.24 3.43 0.33
CA VAL A 10 14.59 4.59 -0.30
C VAL A 10 15.52 5.43 -1.18
N ASP A 11 16.82 5.46 -0.87
CA ASP A 11 17.77 6.24 -1.65
C ASP A 11 18.22 5.53 -2.95
N SER A 12 17.83 4.27 -3.14
CA SER A 12 18.19 3.48 -4.32
C SER A 12 16.99 3.18 -5.23
N VAL A 13 15.83 3.74 -4.93
CA VAL A 13 14.58 3.43 -5.64
C VAL A 13 14.42 4.34 -6.85
N ASP A 14 13.97 3.78 -7.96
CA ASP A 14 13.50 4.56 -9.11
C ASP A 14 12.03 4.96 -8.87
N TRP A 15 11.82 6.20 -8.48
CA TRP A 15 10.48 6.69 -8.11
C TRP A 15 9.50 6.74 -9.28
N LEU A 16 9.99 6.90 -10.51
CA LEU A 16 9.12 6.78 -11.69
C LEU A 16 8.52 5.37 -11.76
N THR A 17 9.33 4.34 -11.55
CA THR A 17 8.87 2.96 -11.56
C THR A 17 7.87 2.69 -10.42
N VAL A 18 8.09 3.27 -9.24
CA VAL A 18 7.13 3.17 -8.13
C VAL A 18 5.78 3.77 -8.52
N ALA A 19 5.79 5.00 -9.06
CA ALA A 19 4.56 5.66 -9.48
C ALA A 19 3.83 4.87 -10.57
N GLU A 20 4.56 4.34 -11.54
CA GLU A 20 3.99 3.52 -12.61
C GLU A 20 3.39 2.22 -12.06
N THR A 21 4.04 1.58 -11.09
CA THR A 21 3.54 0.36 -10.46
C THR A 21 2.22 0.61 -9.74
N ILE A 22 2.14 1.70 -8.99
CA ILE A 22 0.91 2.10 -8.28
C ILE A 22 -0.23 2.34 -9.29
N ALA A 23 0.03 3.13 -10.33
CA ALA A 23 -0.98 3.43 -11.34
C ALA A 23 -1.43 2.17 -12.09
N ALA A 24 -0.46 1.31 -12.46
CA ALA A 24 -0.76 0.08 -13.21
C ALA A 24 -1.60 -0.90 -12.39
N ALA A 25 -1.48 -0.89 -11.07
CA ALA A 25 -2.25 -1.74 -10.17
C ALA A 25 -3.70 -1.25 -9.96
N GLY A 26 -4.09 -0.17 -10.61
CA GLY A 26 -5.44 0.38 -10.52
C GLY A 26 -5.61 1.46 -9.49
N LEU A 27 -4.53 1.92 -8.88
CA LEU A 27 -4.56 3.06 -7.98
C LEU A 27 -4.38 4.35 -8.77
N ASN A 28 -4.47 5.50 -8.10
CA ASN A 28 -4.45 6.78 -8.81
C ASN A 28 -3.08 7.08 -9.43
N GLN A 29 -3.08 7.70 -10.61
CA GLN A 29 -1.88 8.32 -11.14
C GLN A 29 -1.49 9.51 -10.26
N ARG A 30 -0.19 9.63 -9.97
CA ARG A 30 0.33 10.66 -9.08
C ARG A 30 1.63 11.22 -9.62
N ASP A 31 1.92 12.45 -9.23
CA ASP A 31 3.20 13.09 -9.50
C ASP A 31 4.33 12.30 -8.85
N VAL A 32 5.39 12.01 -9.59
CA VAL A 32 6.51 11.19 -9.15
C VAL A 32 7.19 11.77 -7.91
N ALA A 33 7.37 13.10 -7.87
CA ALA A 33 8.01 13.77 -6.73
C ALA A 33 7.15 13.66 -5.46
N LEU A 34 5.82 13.68 -5.61
CA LEU A 34 4.91 13.51 -4.47
C LEU A 34 4.89 12.07 -3.97
N VAL A 35 5.02 11.10 -4.86
CA VAL A 35 5.15 9.69 -4.49
C VAL A 35 6.42 9.49 -3.66
N GLU A 36 7.55 10.01 -4.13
CA GLU A 36 8.82 9.96 -3.39
C GLU A 36 8.67 10.58 -2.01
N ARG A 37 8.07 11.77 -1.94
CA ARG A 37 7.85 12.48 -0.68
C ARG A 37 7.02 11.66 0.29
N ALA A 38 5.92 11.06 -0.17
CA ALA A 38 5.05 10.25 0.67
C ALA A 38 5.78 9.03 1.23
N PHE A 39 6.53 8.33 0.39
CA PHE A 39 7.29 7.16 0.83
C PHE A 39 8.41 7.55 1.81
N ARG A 40 9.14 8.63 1.53
CA ARG A 40 10.21 9.09 2.43
C ARG A 40 9.68 9.51 3.79
N HIS A 41 8.44 9.99 3.87
CA HIS A 41 7.79 10.37 5.13
C HIS A 41 6.98 9.24 5.76
N SER A 42 6.96 8.07 5.15
CA SER A 42 6.34 6.89 5.74
C SER A 42 7.29 6.23 6.73
N THR A 43 6.75 5.66 7.79
CA THR A 43 7.55 4.95 8.80
C THR A 43 8.16 3.68 8.23
N PHE A 44 7.37 2.96 7.42
CA PHE A 44 7.77 1.72 6.78
C PHE A 44 7.52 1.79 5.29
N CYS A 45 8.43 1.20 4.52
CA CYS A 45 8.26 0.99 3.09
C CYS A 45 8.62 -0.45 2.75
N TRP A 46 7.97 -0.98 1.72
CA TRP A 46 8.31 -2.28 1.15
C TRP A 46 8.43 -2.11 -0.36
N PHE A 47 9.54 -2.59 -0.91
CA PHE A 47 9.83 -2.54 -2.34
C PHE A 47 10.13 -3.96 -2.80
N GLY A 48 9.31 -4.50 -3.68
CA GLY A 48 9.46 -5.85 -4.20
C GLY A 48 10.11 -5.87 -5.57
N TYR A 49 11.12 -6.70 -5.74
CA TYR A 49 11.88 -6.83 -6.99
C TYR A 49 11.81 -8.24 -7.52
N GLU A 50 11.59 -8.36 -8.83
CA GLU A 50 11.73 -9.61 -9.56
C GLU A 50 12.79 -9.39 -10.65
N ASN A 51 13.83 -10.21 -10.65
CA ASN A 51 14.95 -10.10 -11.61
C ASN A 51 15.51 -8.67 -11.68
N GLY A 52 15.68 -8.02 -10.53
CA GLY A 52 16.22 -6.68 -10.44
C GLY A 52 15.24 -5.57 -10.83
N GLN A 53 13.99 -5.88 -11.15
CA GLN A 53 13.00 -4.92 -11.56
C GLN A 53 11.93 -4.75 -10.48
N LEU A 54 11.64 -3.50 -10.12
CA LEU A 54 10.61 -3.21 -9.12
C LEU A 54 9.23 -3.56 -9.68
N ILE A 55 8.49 -4.38 -8.94
CA ILE A 55 7.16 -4.86 -9.35
C ILE A 55 6.11 -4.75 -8.24
N ALA A 56 6.50 -4.41 -7.02
CA ALA A 56 5.55 -4.33 -5.91
C ALA A 56 6.01 -3.27 -4.91
N VAL A 57 5.05 -2.61 -4.29
CA VAL A 57 5.31 -1.59 -3.27
C VAL A 57 4.23 -1.64 -2.20
N ALA A 58 4.57 -1.11 -1.02
CA ALA A 58 3.63 -0.73 0.02
C ALA A 58 4.32 0.27 0.95
N ARG A 59 3.53 1.04 1.70
CA ARG A 59 4.06 1.94 2.73
C ARG A 59 3.12 1.98 3.92
N ALA A 60 3.66 2.31 5.09
CA ALA A 60 2.84 2.49 6.28
C ALA A 60 3.33 3.67 7.11
N ILE A 61 2.38 4.40 7.67
CA ILE A 61 2.61 5.44 8.67
C ILE A 61 2.26 4.82 10.02
N SER A 62 3.14 4.94 11.01
CA SER A 62 2.96 4.29 12.30
C SER A 62 3.40 5.18 13.43
N ASP A 63 2.69 5.12 14.56
CA ASP A 63 3.17 5.73 15.80
C ASP A 63 4.11 4.80 16.59
N LEU A 64 4.35 3.61 16.07
CA LEU A 64 5.21 2.58 16.67
C LEU A 64 4.74 2.13 18.06
N THR A 65 3.48 2.34 18.37
CA THR A 65 2.91 2.04 19.68
C THR A 65 1.53 1.42 19.58
N TRP A 66 0.57 2.14 18.99
CA TRP A 66 -0.83 1.75 19.01
C TRP A 66 -1.43 1.47 17.66
N CYS A 67 -0.96 2.13 16.61
CA CYS A 67 -1.57 1.94 15.30
C CYS A 67 -0.63 2.27 14.15
N SER A 68 -0.97 1.69 13.01
CA SER A 68 -0.34 1.96 11.72
C SER A 68 -1.42 2.16 10.67
N TYR A 69 -1.14 3.01 9.69
CA TYR A 69 -1.96 3.15 8.50
C TYR A 69 -1.20 2.61 7.31
N LEU A 70 -1.72 1.55 6.70
CA LEU A 70 -1.14 0.90 5.52
C LEU A 70 -1.74 1.50 4.25
N ALA A 71 -0.90 1.86 3.30
CA ALA A 71 -1.33 2.52 2.06
C ALA A 71 -0.51 2.04 0.86
N ASP A 72 -1.07 2.26 -0.33
CA ASP A 72 -0.41 2.06 -1.61
C ASP A 72 0.15 0.65 -1.79
N VAL A 73 -0.59 -0.36 -1.35
CA VAL A 73 -0.24 -1.77 -1.57
C VAL A 73 -0.51 -2.09 -3.04
N ALA A 74 0.52 -2.35 -3.80
CA ALA A 74 0.41 -2.55 -5.25
C ALA A 74 1.38 -3.62 -5.74
N VAL A 75 0.88 -4.50 -6.62
CA VAL A 75 1.70 -5.45 -7.38
C VAL A 75 1.40 -5.19 -8.85
N HIS A 76 2.46 -5.04 -9.67
CA HIS A 76 2.30 -4.78 -11.08
C HIS A 76 1.46 -5.90 -11.74
N PRO A 77 0.47 -5.58 -12.61
CA PRO A 77 -0.41 -6.58 -13.19
C PRO A 77 0.30 -7.73 -13.90
N ARG A 78 1.44 -7.45 -14.54
CA ARG A 78 2.22 -8.51 -15.22
C ARG A 78 2.77 -9.57 -14.27
N CYS A 79 2.82 -9.26 -12.97
CA CYS A 79 3.34 -10.16 -11.94
C CYS A 79 2.25 -10.72 -11.03
N GLN A 80 0.99 -10.40 -11.29
CA GLN A 80 -0.12 -10.97 -10.53
C GLN A 80 -0.30 -12.45 -10.87
N GLY A 81 -0.86 -13.19 -9.92
CA GLY A 81 -1.01 -14.64 -10.08
C GLY A 81 0.20 -15.46 -9.67
N LYS A 82 1.29 -14.82 -9.23
CA LYS A 82 2.52 -15.49 -8.79
C LYS A 82 2.62 -15.61 -7.26
N GLY A 83 1.61 -15.16 -6.51
CA GLY A 83 1.64 -15.17 -5.04
C GLY A 83 2.41 -14.01 -4.43
N TYR A 84 2.80 -13.01 -5.19
CA TYR A 84 3.59 -11.88 -4.69
C TYR A 84 2.80 -10.96 -3.78
N GLY A 85 1.50 -10.77 -4.04
CA GLY A 85 0.63 -10.01 -3.14
C GLY A 85 0.54 -10.64 -1.77
N GLN A 86 0.43 -11.96 -1.70
CA GLN A 86 0.43 -12.69 -0.44
C GLN A 86 1.77 -12.59 0.27
N GLN A 87 2.86 -12.72 -0.46
CA GLN A 87 4.21 -12.59 0.09
C GLN A 87 4.41 -11.19 0.69
N LEU A 88 4.01 -10.16 -0.03
CA LEU A 88 4.08 -8.78 0.42
C LEU A 88 3.27 -8.58 1.70
N MET A 89 2.02 -9.03 1.72
CA MET A 89 1.15 -8.83 2.88
C MET A 89 1.58 -9.63 4.10
N ARG A 90 2.19 -10.79 3.94
CA ARG A 90 2.78 -11.52 5.07
C ARG A 90 3.92 -10.74 5.69
N ALA A 91 4.82 -10.19 4.86
CA ALA A 91 5.93 -9.38 5.34
C ALA A 91 5.42 -8.11 6.03
N VAL A 92 4.44 -7.44 5.45
CA VAL A 92 3.82 -6.24 6.04
C VAL A 92 3.19 -6.57 7.39
N SER A 93 2.38 -7.62 7.44
CA SER A 93 1.67 -8.01 8.67
C SER A 93 2.64 -8.40 9.78
N ASP A 94 3.68 -9.14 9.45
CA ASP A 94 4.67 -9.55 10.44
C ASP A 94 5.44 -8.35 11.00
N GLU A 95 5.77 -7.38 10.15
CA GLU A 95 6.51 -6.20 10.58
C GLU A 95 5.65 -5.24 11.40
N LEU A 96 4.37 -5.08 11.06
CA LEU A 96 3.47 -4.14 11.74
C LEU A 96 2.82 -4.70 13.01
N ARG A 97 2.73 -6.03 13.14
CA ARG A 97 2.05 -6.67 14.28
C ARG A 97 2.50 -6.16 15.65
N PRO A 98 3.80 -5.94 15.91
CA PRO A 98 4.23 -5.46 17.23
C PRO A 98 3.71 -4.07 17.60
N TYR A 99 3.17 -3.31 16.64
CA TYR A 99 2.80 -1.91 16.83
C TYR A 99 1.29 -1.68 16.91
N GLY A 100 0.54 -2.69 17.33
CA GLY A 100 -0.89 -2.56 17.56
C GLY A 100 -1.74 -2.77 16.31
N LYS A 101 -2.80 -1.98 16.19
CA LYS A 101 -3.76 -2.12 15.10
C LYS A 101 -3.21 -1.55 13.78
N THR A 102 -3.51 -2.22 12.68
CA THR A 102 -3.22 -1.67 11.35
C THR A 102 -4.55 -1.34 10.66
N PHE A 103 -4.67 -0.12 10.17
CA PHE A 103 -5.84 0.34 9.42
C PHE A 103 -5.52 0.41 7.94
N ILE A 104 -6.51 0.06 7.11
CA ILE A 104 -6.40 0.17 5.65
C ILE A 104 -7.80 0.46 5.10
N TYR A 105 -7.89 1.20 3.99
CA TYR A 105 -9.07 1.11 3.14
C TYR A 105 -8.60 0.64 1.76
N SER A 106 -9.32 -0.28 1.19
CA SER A 106 -8.93 -0.95 -0.06
C SER A 106 -9.95 -0.70 -1.15
N VAL A 107 -9.52 -0.89 -2.40
CA VAL A 107 -10.48 -0.94 -3.50
C VAL A 107 -11.48 -2.07 -3.24
N VAL A 108 -12.71 -1.88 -3.72
CA VAL A 108 -13.84 -2.74 -3.36
C VAL A 108 -13.58 -4.21 -3.69
N ASP A 109 -12.94 -4.50 -4.82
CA ASP A 109 -12.67 -5.88 -5.25
C ASP A 109 -11.52 -6.55 -4.50
N LYS A 110 -10.84 -5.86 -3.56
CA LYS A 110 -9.76 -6.41 -2.74
C LYS A 110 -10.16 -6.65 -1.29
N ILE A 111 -11.41 -6.42 -0.91
CA ILE A 111 -11.86 -6.63 0.48
C ILE A 111 -11.57 -8.05 0.94
N ASP A 112 -11.93 -9.06 0.13
CA ASP A 112 -11.70 -10.46 0.49
C ASP A 112 -10.22 -10.84 0.53
N PHE A 113 -9.40 -10.20 -0.30
CA PHE A 113 -7.95 -10.42 -0.28
C PHE A 113 -7.39 -10.07 1.09
N TYR A 114 -7.75 -8.92 1.64
CA TYR A 114 -7.23 -8.48 2.94
C TYR A 114 -7.77 -9.28 4.12
N ARG A 115 -8.96 -9.84 4.00
CA ARG A 115 -9.50 -10.74 5.04
C ARG A 115 -8.59 -11.93 5.33
N ARG A 116 -7.89 -12.42 4.34
CA ARG A 116 -6.97 -13.55 4.50
C ARG A 116 -5.82 -13.23 5.46
N PHE A 117 -5.56 -11.95 5.69
CA PHE A 117 -4.47 -11.48 6.55
C PHE A 117 -4.97 -10.91 7.87
N GLY A 118 -6.22 -11.21 8.23
CA GLY A 118 -6.79 -10.82 9.51
C GLY A 118 -7.46 -9.45 9.53
N PHE A 119 -7.66 -8.82 8.37
CA PHE A 119 -8.35 -7.55 8.30
C PHE A 119 -9.87 -7.77 8.34
N GLU A 120 -10.54 -7.07 9.24
CA GLU A 120 -11.99 -7.05 9.36
C GLU A 120 -12.53 -5.68 8.95
N MET A 121 -13.77 -5.65 8.47
CA MET A 121 -14.41 -4.39 8.11
C MET A 121 -14.59 -3.51 9.33
N LEU A 122 -14.16 -2.27 9.23
CA LEU A 122 -14.27 -1.31 10.32
C LEU A 122 -15.62 -0.56 10.22
N ALA A 123 -16.58 -0.95 11.05
CA ALA A 123 -17.95 -0.45 10.95
C ALA A 123 -18.09 1.05 11.25
N THR A 124 -17.16 1.61 12.03
CA THR A 124 -17.23 3.01 12.47
C THR A 124 -16.15 3.88 11.87
N GLY A 125 -15.38 3.36 10.91
CA GLY A 125 -14.33 4.12 10.24
C GLY A 125 -14.90 5.28 9.45
N LYS A 126 -14.18 6.41 9.46
CA LYS A 126 -14.61 7.62 8.76
C LYS A 126 -13.42 8.29 8.11
N VAL A 127 -13.68 9.03 7.04
CA VAL A 127 -12.69 9.85 6.37
C VAL A 127 -13.17 11.30 6.38
N CYS A 128 -12.24 12.23 6.60
CA CYS A 128 -12.49 13.66 6.49
C CYS A 128 -11.57 14.21 5.39
N ALA A 129 -12.15 14.86 4.40
CA ALA A 129 -11.42 15.42 3.28
C ALA A 129 -12.22 16.56 2.64
N SER A 130 -11.68 17.19 1.60
CA SER A 130 -12.43 18.21 0.84
C SER A 130 -13.67 17.59 0.21
N GLU A 131 -14.67 18.44 -0.07
CA GLU A 131 -15.90 17.99 -0.75
C GLU A 131 -15.58 17.29 -2.08
N GLU A 132 -14.62 17.83 -2.82
CA GLU A 132 -14.17 17.24 -4.09
C GLU A 132 -13.59 15.84 -3.89
N THR A 133 -12.71 15.66 -2.90
CA THR A 133 -12.13 14.38 -2.60
C THR A 133 -13.18 13.37 -2.13
N ILE A 134 -14.10 13.78 -1.26
CA ILE A 134 -15.19 12.91 -0.81
C ILE A 134 -16.06 12.47 -1.97
N ALA A 135 -16.41 13.39 -2.89
CA ALA A 135 -17.20 13.04 -4.07
C ALA A 135 -16.50 11.99 -4.93
N ARG A 136 -15.20 12.16 -5.15
CA ARG A 136 -14.40 11.21 -5.92
C ARG A 136 -14.32 9.84 -5.23
N MET A 137 -14.15 9.84 -3.92
CA MET A 137 -14.12 8.59 -3.13
C MET A 137 -15.46 7.87 -3.15
N ARG A 138 -16.56 8.63 -3.19
CA ARG A 138 -17.90 8.03 -3.30
C ARG A 138 -18.09 7.36 -4.66
N GLU A 139 -17.64 8.00 -5.73
CA GLU A 139 -17.67 7.40 -7.07
C GLU A 139 -16.84 6.12 -7.15
N GLN A 140 -15.74 6.07 -6.41
CA GLN A 140 -14.85 4.91 -6.38
C GLN A 140 -15.31 3.81 -5.42
N GLY A 141 -16.40 4.03 -4.67
CA GLY A 141 -16.95 3.04 -3.76
C GLY A 141 -16.35 3.03 -2.36
N PHE A 142 -15.47 3.97 -2.03
CA PHE A 142 -14.86 4.05 -0.70
C PHE A 142 -15.78 4.71 0.33
N VAL A 143 -16.65 5.61 -0.09
CA VAL A 143 -17.59 6.32 0.77
C VAL A 143 -19.00 5.90 0.36
N GLY A 144 -19.77 5.48 1.35
CA GLY A 144 -21.18 5.08 1.16
C GLY A 144 -22.18 6.22 1.02
#